data_90bef88e57865f5255e54450239ddb29
#
_entry.id   90bef88e57865f5255e54450239ddb29
#
_cell.length_a   1.000
_cell.length_b   1.000
_cell.length_c   1.000
_cell.angle_alpha   90.00
_cell.angle_beta   90.00
_cell.angle_gamma   90.00
#
_symmetry.space_group_name_H-M   'P 1'
#
loop_
_entity.id
_entity.type
_entity.pdbx_description
1 polymer ?
#
loop_
_entity_poly.entity_id
_entity_poly.type
_entity_poly.pdbx_seq_one_letter_code
_entity_poly.pdbx_strand_id
1 'polypeptide(L)'
;MASHQDFVDYVAEQLREAGAIRSRKMFGEYGLYCDEMFFAVICDDQLFVKVTPEGEAAFPDLPKAPPYEGAKDYILVEDVEDRDTMTALTRLTCLALQAQSPKRRK
;
A
#
# COMPACT_ATOMS: atom_id res chain seq x y z
N MET A 1 -3.94 -10.20 15.10
CA MET A 1 -4.82 -11.12 14.36
C MET A 1 -4.53 -11.04 12.88
N ALA A 2 -4.65 -12.15 12.21
CA ALA A 2 -4.42 -12.14 10.77
C ALA A 2 -5.60 -11.52 10.05
N SER A 3 -5.30 -10.86 8.93
CA SER A 3 -6.33 -10.28 8.10
C SER A 3 -7.10 -11.37 7.36
N HIS A 4 -8.33 -11.04 6.94
CA HIS A 4 -9.15 -11.96 6.20
C HIS A 4 -8.82 -11.91 4.71
N GLN A 5 -8.78 -13.07 4.07
CA GLN A 5 -8.48 -13.14 2.64
C GLN A 5 -9.47 -12.32 1.82
N ASP A 6 -10.74 -12.29 2.24
CA ASP A 6 -11.74 -11.52 1.52
C ASP A 6 -11.41 -10.04 1.50
N PHE A 7 -10.89 -9.52 2.61
CA PHE A 7 -10.51 -8.12 2.65
C PHE A 7 -9.32 -7.86 1.72
N VAL A 8 -8.36 -8.76 1.71
CA VAL A 8 -7.19 -8.62 0.84
C VAL A 8 -7.62 -8.62 -0.62
N ASP A 9 -8.52 -9.54 -0.98
CA ASP A 9 -9.01 -9.62 -2.35
C ASP A 9 -9.77 -8.36 -2.75
N TYR A 10 -10.55 -7.82 -1.83
CA TYR A 10 -11.30 -6.60 -2.10
C TYR A 10 -10.35 -5.43 -2.36
N VAL A 11 -9.33 -5.29 -1.51
CA VAL A 11 -8.38 -4.20 -1.67
C VAL A 11 -7.63 -4.33 -2.99
N ALA A 12 -7.19 -5.54 -3.33
CA ALA A 12 -6.48 -5.75 -4.58
C ALA A 12 -7.34 -5.39 -5.78
N GLU A 13 -8.62 -5.72 -5.71
CA GLU A 13 -9.55 -5.39 -6.80
C GLU A 13 -9.72 -3.88 -6.92
N GLN A 14 -9.81 -3.19 -5.79
CA GLN A 14 -9.94 -1.73 -5.80
C GLN A 14 -8.72 -1.06 -6.41
N LEU A 15 -7.56 -1.66 -6.30
CA LEU A 15 -6.30 -1.06 -6.74
C LEU A 15 -5.88 -1.48 -8.15
N ARG A 16 -6.63 -2.36 -8.78
CA ARG A 16 -6.13 -2.96 -10.02
C ARG A 16 -5.91 -1.96 -11.15
N GLU A 17 -6.54 -0.80 -11.10
CA GLU A 17 -6.32 0.21 -12.13
C GLU A 17 -5.02 0.97 -11.93
N ALA A 18 -4.40 0.84 -10.78
CA ALA A 18 -3.13 1.51 -10.52
C ALA A 18 -1.95 0.78 -11.15
N GLY A 19 -2.11 -0.50 -11.42
CA GLY A 19 -1.06 -1.30 -12.01
C GLY A 19 -1.31 -2.78 -11.77
N ALA A 20 -0.31 -3.59 -11.98
CA ALA A 20 -0.41 -5.03 -11.75
C ALA A 20 -0.26 -5.30 -10.26
N ILE A 21 -1.38 -5.54 -9.60
CA ILE A 21 -1.42 -5.69 -8.15
C ILE A 21 -1.33 -7.17 -7.78
N ARG A 22 -0.44 -7.48 -6.84
CA ARG A 22 -0.32 -8.83 -6.30
C ARG A 22 -0.27 -8.74 -4.79
N SER A 23 -0.84 -9.74 -4.14
CA SER A 23 -0.73 -9.87 -2.70
C SER A 23 0.15 -11.08 -2.39
N ARG A 24 0.80 -11.02 -1.23
CA ARG A 24 1.66 -12.10 -0.81
C ARG A 24 1.60 -12.21 0.70
N LYS A 25 1.38 -13.43 1.16
CA LYS A 25 1.32 -13.67 2.59
C LYS A 25 2.73 -13.59 3.17
N MET A 26 2.88 -12.86 4.25
CA MET A 26 4.18 -12.76 4.91
C MET A 26 3.97 -12.45 6.39
N PHE A 27 4.72 -13.16 7.22
CA PHE A 27 4.70 -12.94 8.67
C PHE A 27 3.28 -12.94 9.25
N GLY A 28 2.41 -13.81 8.71
CA GLY A 28 1.05 -13.92 9.22
C GLY A 28 0.11 -12.85 8.70
N GLU A 29 0.59 -11.91 7.91
CA GLU A 29 -0.24 -10.90 7.29
C GLU A 29 0.05 -10.84 5.80
N TYR A 30 -0.25 -9.72 5.15
CA TYR A 30 -0.12 -9.66 3.70
C TYR A 30 0.65 -8.43 3.25
N GLY A 31 1.50 -8.62 2.24
CA GLY A 31 2.15 -7.51 1.56
C GLY A 31 1.52 -7.33 0.20
N LEU A 32 1.51 -6.11 -0.29
CA LEU A 32 0.96 -5.80 -1.61
C LEU A 32 2.06 -5.25 -2.50
N TYR A 33 2.02 -5.68 -3.76
CA TYR A 33 2.99 -5.26 -4.77
C TYR A 33 2.24 -4.64 -5.93
N CYS A 34 2.81 -3.57 -6.47
CA CYS A 34 2.30 -2.94 -7.69
C CYS A 34 3.43 -2.95 -8.70
N ASP A 35 3.22 -3.64 -9.82
CA ASP A 35 4.25 -3.78 -10.85
C ASP A 35 5.56 -4.28 -10.24
N GLU A 36 5.44 -5.29 -9.37
CA GLU A 36 6.55 -5.94 -8.69
C GLU A 36 7.20 -5.08 -7.61
N MET A 37 6.63 -3.92 -7.30
CA MET A 37 7.17 -3.03 -6.28
C MET A 37 6.36 -3.18 -5.00
N PHE A 38 7.01 -3.54 -3.90
CA PHE A 38 6.36 -3.67 -2.60
C PHE A 38 5.99 -2.27 -2.11
N PHE A 39 4.70 -1.99 -1.96
CA PHE A 39 4.27 -0.65 -1.63
C PHE A 39 3.34 -0.56 -0.41
N ALA A 40 2.80 -1.67 0.04
CA ALA A 40 1.80 -1.59 1.10
C ALA A 40 1.71 -2.92 1.85
N VAL A 41 1.09 -2.86 3.03
CA VAL A 41 0.82 -4.06 3.80
C VAL A 41 -0.63 -4.01 4.28
N ILE A 42 -1.20 -5.17 4.50
CA ILE A 42 -2.50 -5.28 5.13
C ILE A 42 -2.30 -6.01 6.45
N CYS A 43 -2.64 -5.33 7.53
CA CYS A 43 -2.50 -5.87 8.87
C CYS A 43 -3.78 -5.62 9.64
N ASP A 44 -4.31 -6.67 10.25
CA ASP A 44 -5.51 -6.55 11.09
C ASP A 44 -6.66 -5.92 10.31
N ASP A 45 -6.83 -6.36 9.05
CA ASP A 45 -7.88 -5.87 8.14
C ASP A 45 -7.82 -4.36 7.93
N GLN A 46 -6.59 -3.83 7.88
CA GLN A 46 -6.37 -2.42 7.59
C GLN A 46 -5.29 -2.30 6.53
N LEU A 47 -5.44 -1.32 5.65
CA LEU A 47 -4.49 -1.08 4.57
C LEU A 47 -3.52 0.02 4.96
N PHE A 48 -2.24 -0.29 4.89
CA PHE A 48 -1.17 0.67 5.21
C PHE A 48 -0.29 0.80 3.97
N VAL A 49 -0.10 2.02 3.49
CA VAL A 49 0.68 2.30 2.28
C VAL A 49 1.96 3.01 2.68
N LYS A 50 3.07 2.62 2.06
CA LYS A 50 4.35 3.23 2.38
C LYS A 50 4.31 4.75 2.20
N VAL A 51 5.00 5.46 3.09
CA VAL A 51 5.07 6.90 3.02
C VAL A 51 6.12 7.31 2.00
N THR A 52 5.73 8.18 1.08
CA THR A 52 6.67 8.80 0.14
C THR A 52 6.39 10.29 0.12
N PRO A 53 7.38 11.12 -0.22
CA PRO A 53 7.14 12.55 -0.30
C PRO A 53 6.01 12.91 -1.25
N GLU A 54 5.93 12.20 -2.38
CA GLU A 54 4.88 12.45 -3.36
C GLU A 54 3.50 12.11 -2.82
N GLY A 55 3.40 10.97 -2.14
CA GLY A 55 2.13 10.56 -1.56
C GLY A 55 1.68 11.49 -0.45
N GLU A 56 2.61 11.90 0.40
CA GLU A 56 2.28 12.81 1.48
C GLU A 56 1.83 14.18 0.95
N ALA A 57 2.48 14.65 -0.11
CA ALA A 57 2.13 15.96 -0.67
C ALA A 57 0.74 15.92 -1.28
N ALA A 58 0.38 14.81 -1.91
CA ALA A 58 -0.92 14.70 -2.56
C ALA A 58 -2.05 14.45 -1.56
N PHE A 59 -1.77 13.74 -0.47
CA PHE A 59 -2.79 13.37 0.50
C PHE A 59 -2.32 13.66 1.92
N PRO A 60 -2.09 14.94 2.24
CA PRO A 60 -1.54 15.28 3.57
C PRO A 60 -2.48 15.01 4.73
N ASP A 61 -3.77 14.86 4.46
CA ASP A 61 -4.75 14.67 5.51
C ASP A 61 -4.92 13.21 5.91
N LEU A 62 -4.36 12.28 5.17
CA LEU A 62 -4.51 10.88 5.52
C LEU A 62 -3.67 10.56 6.76
N PRO A 63 -4.25 9.83 7.71
CA PRO A 63 -3.52 9.53 8.95
C PRO A 63 -2.37 8.59 8.72
N LYS A 64 -1.43 8.59 9.64
CA LYS A 64 -0.29 7.68 9.60
C LYS A 64 -0.26 6.87 10.87
N ALA A 65 0.16 5.63 10.75
CA ALA A 65 0.26 4.75 11.91
C ALA A 65 1.19 3.59 11.54
N PRO A 66 1.80 2.96 12.54
CA PRO A 66 2.60 1.77 12.26
C PRO A 66 1.67 0.58 12.02
N PRO A 67 1.93 -0.23 11.01
CA PRO A 67 1.07 -1.40 10.76
C PRO A 67 1.19 -2.47 11.82
N TYR A 68 2.29 -2.48 12.56
CA TYR A 68 2.48 -3.40 13.67
C TYR A 68 3.49 -2.77 14.62
N GLU A 69 3.56 -3.33 15.80
CA GLU A 69 4.43 -2.77 16.83
C GLU A 69 5.89 -2.79 16.38
N GLY A 70 6.56 -1.67 16.51
CA GLY A 70 7.95 -1.55 16.13
C GLY A 70 8.18 -1.14 14.70
N ALA A 71 7.13 -1.06 13.88
CA ALA A 71 7.26 -0.66 12.50
C ALA A 71 7.30 0.86 12.36
N LYS A 72 7.83 1.32 11.23
CA LYS A 72 7.74 2.74 10.88
C LYS A 72 6.29 3.09 10.56
N ASP A 73 6.00 4.38 10.56
CA ASP A 73 4.68 4.82 10.17
C ASP A 73 4.45 4.60 8.68
N TYR A 74 3.24 4.14 8.37
CA TYR A 74 2.73 4.03 7.02
C TYR A 74 1.50 4.93 6.94
N ILE A 75 1.05 5.23 5.73
CA ILE A 75 -0.21 5.94 5.56
C ILE A 75 -1.34 4.95 5.75
N LEU A 76 -2.22 5.23 6.70
CA LEU A 76 -3.37 4.37 6.97
C LEU A 76 -4.53 4.81 6.08
N VAL A 77 -4.99 3.90 5.22
CA VAL A 77 -6.13 4.17 4.35
C VAL A 77 -7.35 3.54 4.98
N GLU A 78 -8.17 4.37 5.62
CA GLU A 78 -9.34 3.88 6.33
C GLU A 78 -10.51 3.63 5.39
N ASP A 79 -10.64 4.44 4.34
CA ASP A 79 -11.76 4.31 3.41
C ASP A 79 -11.31 3.55 2.17
N VAL A 80 -11.31 2.23 2.27
CA VAL A 80 -10.88 1.40 1.15
C VAL A 80 -11.93 1.34 0.04
N GLU A 81 -13.09 1.97 0.26
CA GLU A 81 -14.10 2.06 -0.79
C GLU A 81 -13.87 3.26 -1.70
N ASP A 82 -13.01 4.18 -1.30
CA ASP A 82 -12.68 5.34 -2.13
C ASP A 82 -11.64 4.94 -3.17
N ARG A 83 -12.13 4.35 -4.25
CA ARG A 83 -11.26 3.81 -5.28
C ARG A 83 -10.36 4.87 -5.91
N ASP A 84 -10.88 6.07 -6.11
CA ASP A 84 -10.09 7.13 -6.74
C ASP A 84 -8.88 7.50 -5.90
N THR A 85 -9.09 7.69 -4.60
CA THR A 85 -7.99 8.03 -3.71
C THR A 85 -6.99 6.87 -3.63
N MET A 86 -7.49 5.64 -3.51
CA MET A 86 -6.62 4.49 -3.41
C MET A 86 -5.77 4.33 -4.67
N THR A 87 -6.40 4.50 -5.84
CA THR A 87 -5.67 4.36 -7.09
C THR A 87 -4.62 5.44 -7.25
N ALA A 88 -4.98 6.68 -6.95
CA ALA A 88 -4.03 7.79 -7.08
C ALA A 88 -2.86 7.64 -6.13
N LEU A 89 -3.15 7.32 -4.86
CA LEU A 89 -2.10 7.16 -3.88
C LEU A 89 -1.17 6.01 -4.25
N THR A 90 -1.72 4.90 -4.71
CA THR A 90 -0.91 3.75 -5.09
C THR A 90 0.00 4.07 -6.26
N ARG A 91 -0.52 4.77 -7.27
CA ARG A 91 0.30 5.15 -8.42
C ARG A 91 1.45 6.06 -8.01
N LEU A 92 1.15 7.07 -7.20
CA LEU A 92 2.19 7.98 -6.74
C LEU A 92 3.24 7.25 -5.93
N THR A 93 2.79 6.39 -5.05
CA THR A 93 3.71 5.63 -4.19
C THR A 93 4.60 4.71 -5.02
N CYS A 94 4.00 4.01 -5.97
CA CYS A 94 4.75 3.07 -6.78
C CYS A 94 5.80 3.81 -7.63
N LEU A 95 5.41 4.93 -8.23
CA LEU A 95 6.35 5.70 -9.03
C LEU A 95 7.49 6.25 -8.19
N ALA A 96 7.18 6.72 -6.99
CA ALA A 96 8.20 7.25 -6.09
C ALA A 96 9.18 6.16 -5.68
N LEU A 97 8.67 4.97 -5.37
CA LEU A 97 9.52 3.87 -4.96
C LEU A 97 10.41 3.40 -6.10
N GLN A 98 9.89 3.38 -7.32
CA GLN A 98 10.69 3.02 -8.47
C GLN A 98 11.82 4.01 -8.67
N ALA A 99 11.56 5.28 -8.49
CA ALA A 99 12.57 6.31 -8.64
C ALA A 99 13.65 6.18 -7.56
N GLN A 100 13.29 5.68 -6.40
CA GLN A 100 14.22 5.55 -5.30
C GLN A 100 15.08 4.28 -5.39
N SER A 101 14.85 3.45 -6.37
CA SER A 101 15.54 2.18 -6.48
C SER A 101 16.28 2.06 -7.81
N PRO A 102 17.24 2.94 -8.06
CA PRO A 102 17.92 2.95 -9.37
C PRO A 102 18.63 1.66 -9.72
N LYS A 103 19.11 0.96 -8.74
CA LYS A 103 19.83 -0.27 -9.02
C LYS A 103 18.95 -1.38 -9.57
N ARG A 104 17.69 -1.17 -9.54
CA ARG A 104 16.82 -2.16 -10.10
C ARG A 104 16.95 -2.28 -11.57
N ARG A 105 17.53 -1.31 -12.11
CA ARG A 105 17.68 -1.33 -13.46
C ARG A 105 18.72 -2.05 -13.88
N LYS A 106 19.05 -2.47 -13.82
CA LYS A 106 20.01 -3.06 -14.09
C LYS A 106 20.32 -3.53 -14.53
#